data_bfc78c18732ee5730685b5e4dfac36d8
#
_entry.id   bfc78c18732ee5730685b5e4dfac36d8
#
_cell.length_a   1.000
_cell.length_b   1.000
_cell.length_c   1.000
_cell.angle_alpha   90.00
_cell.angle_beta   90.00
_cell.angle_gamma   90.00
#
_symmetry.space_group_name_H-M   'P 1'
#
loop_
_entity.id
_entity.type
_entity.pdbx_description
1 polymer ?
#
loop_
_entity_poly.entity_id
_entity_poly.type
_entity_poly.pdbx_seq_one_letter_code
_entity_poly.pdbx_strand_id
1 'polypeptide(L)'
;MEKHFLNGNEIHTEVQRETSETMSDILTDVMAAKTDNPVGYGLGYSIYYYYHNMRWFYPVEEELKLLAIDGVMPTDETIADGSYPLSNNTYVVLRKDTPAYAPARKMAEFMLTEAGQVCVENAGFGRLK
;
A
#
# COMPACT_ATOMS: atom_id res chain seq x y z
N MET A 1 -0.42 12.58 -3.88
CA MET A 1 -1.16 12.82 -2.61
C MET A 1 -2.07 14.04 -2.69
N GLU A 2 -1.57 15.24 -2.91
CA GLU A 2 -2.36 16.49 -2.92
C GLU A 2 -3.57 16.47 -3.85
N LYS A 3 -3.42 15.92 -5.05
CA LYS A 3 -4.51 15.84 -6.03
C LYS A 3 -5.69 14.96 -5.56
N HIS A 4 -5.42 13.88 -4.85
CA HIS A 4 -6.46 12.91 -4.47
C HIS A 4 -7.09 13.20 -3.10
N PHE A 5 -6.32 13.74 -2.15
CA PHE A 5 -6.80 13.96 -0.78
C PHE A 5 -7.17 15.41 -0.50
N LEU A 6 -6.45 16.36 -1.11
CA LEU A 6 -6.66 17.78 -0.83
C LEU A 6 -7.54 18.46 -1.89
N ASN A 7 -7.89 17.77 -2.96
CA ASN A 7 -8.71 18.31 -4.06
C ASN A 7 -8.23 19.71 -4.53
N GLY A 8 -6.90 19.88 -4.61
CA GLY A 8 -6.28 21.16 -5.00
C GLY A 8 -6.13 22.18 -3.87
N ASN A 9 -6.57 21.90 -2.66
CA ASN A 9 -6.31 22.77 -1.51
C ASN A 9 -4.87 22.61 -1.02
N GLU A 10 -4.32 23.67 -0.47
CA GLU A 10 -3.01 23.64 0.18
C GLU A 10 -3.13 23.09 1.61
N ILE A 11 -2.07 22.42 2.07
CA ILE A 11 -1.96 22.05 3.47
C ILE A 11 -1.69 23.33 4.29
N HIS A 12 -2.40 23.46 5.41
CA HIS A 12 -2.22 24.60 6.30
C HIS A 12 -0.75 24.74 6.72
N THR A 13 -0.25 25.96 6.80
CA THR A 13 1.16 26.25 7.05
C THR A 13 1.68 25.77 8.40
N GLU A 14 0.79 25.59 9.38
CA GLU A 14 1.14 25.06 10.71
C GLU A 14 1.25 23.52 10.73
N VAL A 15 0.86 22.85 9.66
CA VAL A 15 1.00 21.38 9.58
C VAL A 15 2.45 21.06 9.26
N GLN A 16 3.10 20.40 10.20
CA GLN A 16 4.44 19.90 9.99
C GLN A 16 4.42 18.78 8.95
N ARG A 17 5.28 18.88 7.94
CA ARG A 17 5.44 17.86 6.90
C ARG A 17 6.76 17.15 7.12
N GLU A 18 6.70 15.84 7.11
CA GLU A 18 7.87 14.98 7.16
C GLU A 18 7.88 14.06 5.94
N THR A 19 9.07 13.71 5.50
CA THR A 19 9.26 12.75 4.41
C THR A 19 10.07 11.58 4.95
N SER A 20 9.46 10.42 4.98
CA SER A 20 10.12 9.19 5.41
C SER A 20 11.10 8.71 4.34
N GLU A 21 12.20 8.10 4.75
CA GLU A 21 13.22 7.62 3.83
C GLU A 21 12.74 6.40 3.04
N THR A 22 11.95 5.53 3.66
CA THR A 22 11.35 4.36 3.02
C THR A 22 9.84 4.33 3.18
N MET A 23 9.16 3.51 2.37
CA MET A 23 7.70 3.36 2.43
C MET A 23 7.22 2.69 3.72
N SER A 24 8.06 1.93 4.39
CA SER A 24 7.77 1.32 5.69
C SER A 24 7.94 2.30 6.85
N ASP A 25 8.89 3.22 6.75
CA ASP A 25 9.19 4.18 7.82
C ASP A 25 8.00 5.12 8.08
N ILE A 26 7.16 5.37 7.08
CA ILE A 26 5.92 6.15 7.26
C ILE A 26 5.06 5.58 8.39
N LEU A 27 4.99 4.26 8.55
CA LEU A 27 4.19 3.64 9.62
C LEU A 27 4.77 3.94 11.00
N THR A 28 6.09 3.79 11.15
CA THR A 28 6.79 4.09 12.40
C THR A 28 6.78 5.58 12.73
N ASP A 29 6.90 6.44 11.73
CA ASP A 29 6.87 7.90 11.90
C ASP A 29 5.48 8.37 12.38
N VAL A 30 4.40 7.81 11.82
CA VAL A 30 3.03 8.11 12.28
C VAL A 30 2.79 7.60 13.70
N MET A 31 3.32 6.43 14.08
CA MET A 31 3.27 5.94 15.45
C MET A 31 4.05 6.86 16.42
N ALA A 32 5.24 7.32 16.00
CA ALA A 32 6.06 8.24 16.78
C ALA A 32 5.43 9.63 16.96
N ALA A 33 4.64 10.09 15.98
CA ALA A 33 3.96 11.39 16.06
C ALA A 33 3.05 11.55 17.28
N LYS A 34 2.60 10.47 17.91
CA LYS A 34 1.86 10.45 19.17
C LYS A 34 2.67 11.05 20.33
N THR A 35 3.98 10.83 20.34
CA THR A 35 4.88 11.31 21.40
C THR A 35 5.54 12.64 21.06
N ASP A 36 5.85 12.86 19.81
CA ASP A 36 6.69 13.97 19.37
C ASP A 36 5.88 15.21 18.95
N ASN A 37 4.59 15.04 18.73
CA ASN A 37 3.69 16.11 18.33
C ASN A 37 2.83 16.58 19.52
N PRO A 38 2.83 17.89 19.87
CA PRO A 38 2.01 18.43 20.96
C PRO A 38 0.50 18.23 20.76
N VAL A 39 0.03 18.04 19.52
CA VAL A 39 -1.36 17.73 19.20
C VAL A 39 -1.64 16.22 19.29
N GLY A 40 -0.61 15.38 19.27
CA GLY A 40 -0.70 13.94 19.43
C GLY A 40 -1.28 13.17 18.24
N TYR A 41 -1.32 13.78 17.03
CA TYR A 41 -1.84 13.15 15.83
C TYR A 41 -0.85 13.21 14.67
N GLY A 42 -0.74 12.11 13.94
CA GLY A 42 -0.03 12.00 12.67
C GLY A 42 -0.94 11.41 11.60
N LEU A 43 -0.84 11.90 10.38
CA LEU A 43 -1.50 11.35 9.21
C LEU A 43 -0.43 10.89 8.21
N GLY A 44 -0.34 9.59 7.99
CA GLY A 44 0.56 8.97 7.01
C GLY A 44 -0.17 8.56 5.73
N TYR A 45 0.57 8.54 4.63
CA TYR A 45 0.15 7.97 3.35
C TYR A 45 1.16 6.93 2.89
N SER A 46 0.72 5.70 2.74
CA SER A 46 1.57 4.58 2.30
C SER A 46 0.76 3.61 1.43
N ILE A 47 1.41 2.58 0.93
CA ILE A 47 0.76 1.48 0.23
C ILE A 47 0.24 0.48 1.26
N TYR A 48 -1.00 0.01 1.11
CA TYR A 48 -1.64 -0.97 2.01
C TYR A 48 -0.78 -2.22 2.25
N TYR A 49 -0.04 -2.66 1.24
CA TYR A 49 0.93 -3.76 1.35
C TYR A 49 1.88 -3.61 2.54
N TYR A 50 2.42 -2.40 2.78
CA TYR A 50 3.34 -2.19 3.92
C TYR A 50 2.60 -2.27 5.25
N TYR A 51 1.44 -1.68 5.36
CA TYR A 51 0.60 -1.81 6.56
C TYR A 51 0.31 -3.29 6.85
N HIS A 52 -0.15 -4.05 5.86
CA HIS A 52 -0.50 -5.46 6.01
C HIS A 52 0.70 -6.33 6.44
N ASN A 53 1.89 -6.11 5.87
CA ASN A 53 3.07 -6.93 6.16
C ASN A 53 3.84 -6.47 7.40
N MET A 54 3.81 -5.19 7.75
CA MET A 54 4.51 -4.65 8.92
C MET A 54 3.88 -5.04 10.26
N ARG A 55 2.63 -5.47 10.28
CA ARG A 55 1.94 -5.96 11.49
C ARG A 55 2.65 -7.12 12.19
N TRP A 56 3.49 -7.86 11.47
CA TRP A 56 4.30 -8.94 12.04
C TRP A 56 5.52 -8.46 12.82
N PHE A 57 5.92 -7.20 12.62
CA PHE A 57 7.11 -6.60 13.23
C PHE A 57 6.80 -5.47 14.19
N TYR A 58 5.67 -4.81 14.03
CA TYR A 58 5.24 -3.66 14.81
C TYR A 58 3.75 -3.77 15.19
N PRO A 59 3.33 -3.16 16.32
CA PRO A 59 1.93 -3.18 16.76
C PRO A 59 1.08 -2.19 15.94
N VAL A 60 1.14 -2.27 14.61
CA VAL A 60 0.48 -1.30 13.72
C VAL A 60 -1.04 -1.31 13.86
N GLU A 61 -1.64 -2.47 14.12
CA GLU A 61 -3.09 -2.60 14.29
C GLU A 61 -3.59 -1.97 15.60
N GLU A 62 -2.73 -1.89 16.63
CA GLU A 62 -3.04 -1.29 17.93
C GLU A 62 -2.79 0.23 17.93
N GLU A 63 -1.78 0.69 17.22
CA GLU A 63 -1.31 2.07 17.24
C GLU A 63 -1.82 2.91 16.06
N LEU A 64 -2.14 2.30 14.93
CA LEU A 64 -2.56 2.96 13.71
C LEU A 64 -4.01 2.61 13.36
N LYS A 65 -4.75 3.60 12.89
CA LYS A 65 -6.08 3.42 12.34
C LYS A 65 -6.09 3.71 10.85
N LEU A 66 -6.44 2.72 10.05
CA LEU A 66 -6.74 2.96 8.64
C LEU A 66 -7.96 3.85 8.49
N LEU A 67 -7.94 4.73 7.52
CA LEU A 67 -9.04 5.64 7.23
C LEU A 67 -9.77 5.20 5.96
N ALA A 68 -11.10 5.25 6.01
CA ALA A 68 -11.93 5.06 4.83
C ALA A 68 -11.78 6.24 3.87
N ILE A 69 -11.83 5.96 2.57
CA ILE A 69 -11.92 6.97 1.51
C ILE A 69 -13.28 6.79 0.83
N ASP A 70 -14.04 7.86 0.75
CA ASP A 70 -15.41 7.85 0.24
C ASP A 70 -16.31 6.79 0.92
N GLY A 71 -16.05 6.54 2.22
CA GLY A 71 -16.79 5.56 3.02
C GLY A 71 -16.32 4.11 2.85
N VAL A 72 -15.33 3.82 2.00
CA VAL A 72 -14.80 2.48 1.78
C VAL A 72 -13.48 2.30 2.53
N MET A 73 -13.42 1.27 3.40
CA MET A 73 -12.19 0.91 4.11
C MET A 73 -11.24 0.14 3.19
N PRO A 74 -9.91 0.36 3.30
CA PRO A 74 -8.94 -0.48 2.64
C PRO A 74 -8.84 -1.84 3.37
N THR A 75 -9.40 -2.86 2.78
CA THR A 75 -9.29 -4.26 3.22
C THR A 75 -8.83 -5.13 2.06
N ASP A 76 -8.40 -6.36 2.36
CA ASP A 76 -8.01 -7.30 1.30
C ASP A 76 -9.15 -7.50 0.28
N GLU A 77 -10.40 -7.58 0.75
CA GLU A 77 -11.58 -7.75 -0.09
C GLU A 77 -11.84 -6.51 -0.96
N THR A 78 -11.87 -5.30 -0.36
CA THR A 78 -12.21 -4.07 -1.08
C THR A 78 -11.12 -3.64 -2.06
N ILE A 79 -9.87 -4.02 -1.80
CA ILE A 79 -8.75 -3.83 -2.73
C ILE A 79 -8.83 -4.85 -3.87
N ALA A 80 -9.07 -6.14 -3.55
CA ALA A 80 -9.14 -7.20 -4.53
C ALA A 80 -10.35 -7.06 -5.47
N ASP A 81 -11.51 -6.63 -4.97
CA ASP A 81 -12.71 -6.42 -5.79
C ASP A 81 -12.74 -5.07 -6.52
N GLY A 82 -11.78 -4.16 -6.19
CA GLY A 82 -11.65 -2.85 -6.81
C GLY A 82 -12.67 -1.82 -6.33
N SER A 83 -13.39 -2.08 -5.24
CA SER A 83 -14.31 -1.12 -4.62
C SER A 83 -13.58 -0.02 -3.87
N TYR A 84 -12.34 -0.28 -3.39
CA TYR A 84 -11.51 0.76 -2.79
C TYR A 84 -11.03 1.76 -3.84
N PRO A 85 -11.32 3.08 -3.72
CA PRO A 85 -11.14 4.05 -4.80
C PRO A 85 -9.69 4.28 -5.24
N LEU A 86 -8.70 4.00 -4.37
CA LEU A 86 -7.29 4.23 -4.63
C LEU A 86 -6.50 2.93 -4.89
N SER A 87 -7.18 1.86 -5.33
CA SER A 87 -6.47 0.64 -5.70
C SER A 87 -5.65 0.83 -6.98
N ASN A 88 -4.45 0.27 -6.98
CA ASN A 88 -3.53 0.26 -8.12
C ASN A 88 -3.13 -1.16 -8.48
N ASN A 89 -2.93 -1.40 -9.76
CA ASN A 89 -2.44 -2.68 -10.24
C ASN A 89 -0.92 -2.80 -10.07
N THR A 90 -0.48 -3.99 -9.69
CA THR A 90 0.93 -4.39 -9.75
C THR A 90 1.19 -5.15 -11.03
N TYR A 91 2.30 -4.86 -11.72
CA TYR A 91 2.61 -5.42 -13.02
C TYR A 91 3.90 -6.21 -13.01
N VAL A 92 3.92 -7.34 -13.70
CA VAL A 92 5.14 -8.00 -14.09
C VAL A 92 5.58 -7.45 -15.45
N VAL A 93 6.80 -6.92 -15.52
CA VAL A 93 7.35 -6.32 -16.73
C VAL A 93 8.45 -7.21 -17.30
N LEU A 94 8.32 -7.59 -18.58
CA LEU A 94 9.30 -8.33 -19.33
C LEU A 94 9.80 -7.51 -20.51
N ARG A 95 11.06 -7.72 -20.89
CA ARG A 95 11.56 -7.17 -22.15
C ARG A 95 10.77 -7.78 -23.32
N LYS A 96 10.47 -6.97 -24.33
CA LYS A 96 9.69 -7.39 -25.50
C LYS A 96 10.32 -8.58 -26.24
N ASP A 97 11.64 -8.64 -26.26
CA ASP A 97 12.46 -9.66 -26.92
C ASP A 97 12.79 -10.87 -26.02
N THR A 98 12.17 -10.98 -24.83
CA THR A 98 12.36 -12.13 -23.93
C THR A 98 11.84 -13.40 -24.60
N PRO A 99 12.72 -14.43 -24.85
CA PRO A 99 12.29 -15.67 -25.48
C PRO A 99 11.26 -16.45 -24.66
N ALA A 100 10.40 -17.25 -25.32
CA ALA A 100 9.37 -18.06 -24.65
C ALA A 100 9.98 -19.07 -23.65
N TYR A 101 11.17 -19.59 -23.94
CA TYR A 101 11.84 -20.54 -23.05
C TYR A 101 12.59 -19.88 -21.86
N ALA A 102 12.69 -18.55 -21.83
CA ALA A 102 13.41 -17.85 -20.77
C ALA A 102 12.74 -18.05 -19.40
N PRO A 103 13.52 -18.28 -18.32
CA PRO A 103 12.96 -18.45 -16.97
C PRO A 103 12.06 -17.30 -16.53
N ALA A 104 12.43 -16.05 -16.87
CA ALA A 104 11.63 -14.88 -16.55
C ALA A 104 10.24 -14.92 -17.20
N ARG A 105 10.12 -15.39 -18.45
CA ARG A 105 8.81 -15.55 -19.11
C ARG A 105 8.01 -16.68 -18.47
N LYS A 106 8.62 -17.81 -18.18
CA LYS A 106 7.96 -18.92 -17.49
C LYS A 106 7.45 -18.52 -16.10
N MET A 107 8.22 -17.69 -15.37
CA MET A 107 7.77 -17.15 -14.09
C MET A 107 6.55 -16.24 -14.26
N ALA A 108 6.58 -15.33 -15.23
CA ALA A 108 5.42 -14.46 -15.50
C ALA A 108 4.17 -15.27 -15.90
N GLU A 109 4.32 -16.31 -16.73
CA GLU A 109 3.23 -17.21 -17.10
C GLU A 109 2.72 -18.02 -15.88
N PHE A 110 3.63 -18.49 -15.01
CA PHE A 110 3.24 -19.14 -13.76
C PHE A 110 2.40 -18.22 -12.88
N MET A 111 2.77 -16.95 -12.73
CA MET A 111 2.01 -15.99 -11.92
C MET A 111 0.56 -15.79 -12.41
N LEU A 112 0.27 -16.09 -13.69
CA LEU A 112 -1.09 -16.04 -14.23
C LEU A 112 -1.89 -17.33 -13.99
N THR A 113 -1.27 -18.39 -13.48
CA THR A 113 -1.96 -19.64 -13.13
C THR A 113 -2.63 -19.53 -11.75
N GLU A 114 -3.59 -20.43 -11.46
CA GLU A 114 -4.23 -20.49 -10.14
C GLU A 114 -3.19 -20.66 -9.00
N ALA A 115 -2.20 -21.54 -9.17
CA ALA A 115 -1.14 -21.72 -8.20
C ALA A 115 -0.27 -20.46 -8.01
N GLY A 116 0.02 -19.75 -9.10
CA GLY A 116 0.74 -18.47 -9.06
C GLY A 116 -0.08 -17.39 -8.35
N GLN A 117 -1.40 -17.34 -8.59
CA GLN A 117 -2.29 -16.39 -7.93
C GLN A 117 -2.42 -16.65 -6.42
N VAL A 118 -2.36 -17.89 -5.97
CA VAL A 118 -2.25 -18.22 -4.53
C VAL A 118 -0.96 -17.65 -3.94
N CYS A 119 0.16 -17.72 -4.66
CA CYS A 119 1.41 -17.11 -4.21
C CYS A 119 1.31 -15.57 -4.13
N VAL A 120 0.64 -14.96 -5.11
CA VAL A 120 0.41 -13.50 -5.14
C VAL A 120 -0.42 -13.06 -3.92
N GLU A 121 -1.50 -13.78 -3.63
CA GLU A 121 -2.38 -13.51 -2.49
C GLU A 121 -1.63 -13.70 -1.15
N ASN A 122 -0.88 -14.80 -1.01
CA ASN A 122 -0.07 -15.05 0.19
C ASN A 122 1.05 -14.00 0.39
N ALA A 123 1.46 -13.32 -0.67
CA ALA A 123 2.40 -12.21 -0.60
C ALA A 123 1.73 -10.87 -0.24
N GLY A 124 0.41 -10.83 -0.02
CA GLY A 124 -0.34 -9.63 0.37
C GLY A 124 -0.83 -8.77 -0.80
N PHE A 125 -0.93 -9.33 -2.00
CA PHE A 125 -1.48 -8.65 -3.17
C PHE A 125 -2.85 -9.23 -3.57
N GLY A 126 -3.70 -8.41 -4.18
CA GLY A 126 -4.96 -8.87 -4.75
C GLY A 126 -4.75 -9.80 -5.97
N ARG A 127 -5.59 -10.83 -6.09
CA ARG A 127 -5.60 -11.70 -7.28
C ARG A 127 -6.03 -10.97 -8.53
N LEU A 128 -5.58 -11.45 -9.67
CA LEU A 128 -6.16 -11.08 -10.96
C LEU A 128 -7.62 -11.56 -11.03
N LYS A 129 -8.46 -10.71 -11.58
CA LYS A 129 -9.87 -11.02 -11.89
C LYS A 129 -10.00 -11.66 -13.26
#